data_da0bb266262229a7591423278289ebeb
#
_entry.id   da0bb266262229a7591423278289ebeb
#
_cell.length_a   1.000
_cell.length_b   1.000
_cell.length_c   1.000
_cell.angle_alpha   90.00
_cell.angle_beta   90.00
_cell.angle_gamma   90.00
#
_symmetry.space_group_name_H-M   'P 1'
#
loop_
_entity.id
_entity.type
_entity.pdbx_description
1 polymer ?
#
loop_
_entity_poly.entity_id
_entity_poly.type
_entity_poly.pdbx_seq_one_letter_code
_entity_poly.pdbx_strand_id
1 'polypeptide(L)' 'MPERWLPVSIAPSDKALEVGVMDKHDVVALVFPVCKNGTYWVDAATKKPIDISPTHWRTWAVDRSLKS' A
#
# COMPACT_ATOMS: atom_id res chain seq x y z
N MET A 1 5.70 4.79 -17.44
CA MET A 1 6.68 4.64 -16.38
C MET A 1 6.14 3.82 -15.24
N PRO A 2 6.81 2.78 -14.87
CA PRO A 2 6.38 2.05 -13.70
C PRO A 2 6.55 2.92 -12.46
N GLU A 3 5.69 2.72 -11.52
CA GLU A 3 5.77 3.43 -10.28
C GLU A 3 6.85 2.82 -9.41
N ARG A 4 7.51 3.69 -8.70
CA ARG A 4 8.58 3.27 -7.83
C ARG A 4 8.03 2.96 -6.46
N TRP A 5 8.63 1.97 -5.83
CA TRP A 5 8.35 1.70 -4.44
C TRP A 5 9.08 2.72 -3.59
N LEU A 6 8.37 3.30 -2.65
CA LEU A 6 8.92 4.31 -1.76
C LEU A 6 8.89 3.78 -0.34
N PRO A 7 9.77 4.28 0.53
CA PRO A 7 9.77 3.80 1.92
C PRO A 7 8.51 4.21 2.66
N VAL A 8 8.02 3.33 3.52
CA VAL A 8 6.77 3.60 4.23
C VAL A 8 6.91 4.75 5.23
N SER A 9 8.12 5.14 5.56
CA SER A 9 8.31 6.26 6.47
C SER A 9 7.75 7.56 5.93
N ILE A 10 7.58 7.66 4.61
CA ILE A 10 7.03 8.86 3.99
C ILE A 10 5.65 8.61 3.38
N ALA A 11 5.02 7.50 3.74
CA ALA A 11 3.71 7.17 3.19
C ALA A 11 2.67 8.19 3.67
N PRO A 12 1.84 8.70 2.74
CA PRO A 12 0.79 9.64 3.12
C PRO A 12 -0.36 8.94 3.82
N SER A 13 -1.06 9.67 4.66
CA SER A 13 -2.32 9.22 5.23
C SER A 13 -3.44 9.55 4.26
N ASP A 14 -4.61 9.00 4.46
CA ASP A 14 -5.83 9.38 3.74
C ASP A 14 -5.82 9.01 2.27
N LYS A 15 -4.96 8.13 1.86
CA LYS A 15 -4.93 7.69 0.47
C LYS A 15 -4.90 6.17 0.44
N ALA A 16 -5.51 5.61 -0.59
CA ALA A 16 -5.39 4.19 -0.83
C ALA A 16 -4.01 3.91 -1.40
N LEU A 17 -3.29 3.03 -0.77
CA LEU A 17 -1.91 2.74 -1.13
C LEU A 17 -1.75 1.26 -1.40
N GLU A 18 -0.84 0.96 -2.28
CA GLU A 18 -0.35 -0.40 -2.45
C GLU A 18 0.91 -0.53 -1.61
N VAL A 19 0.94 -1.50 -0.72
CA VAL A 19 2.11 -1.68 0.15
C VAL A 19 2.69 -3.05 -0.06
N GLY A 20 3.95 -3.18 0.28
CA GLY A 20 4.64 -4.44 0.11
C GLY A 20 5.76 -4.59 1.10
N VAL A 21 6.24 -5.82 1.23
CA VAL A 21 7.37 -6.15 2.09
C VAL A 21 8.54 -6.51 1.21
N MET A 22 9.66 -5.86 1.43
CA MET A 22 10.88 -6.17 0.70
C MET A 22 11.41 -7.51 1.19
N ASP A 23 11.59 -8.43 0.27
CA ASP A 23 12.10 -9.77 0.59
C ASP A 23 13.24 -10.07 -0.35
N LYS A 24 14.45 -9.94 0.16
CA LYS A 24 15.67 -10.18 -0.61
C LYS A 24 15.72 -9.27 -1.83
N HIS A 25 15.28 -9.76 -2.96
CA HIS A 25 15.40 -9.02 -4.20
C HIS A 25 14.08 -8.46 -4.68
N ASP A 26 12.98 -8.84 -4.05
CA ASP A 26 11.66 -8.49 -4.55
C ASP A 26 10.82 -7.87 -3.46
N VAL A 27 9.79 -7.16 -3.91
CA VAL A 27 8.77 -6.64 -3.02
C VAL A 27 7.52 -7.48 -3.19
N VAL A 28 7.07 -8.08 -2.11
CA VAL A 28 5.84 -8.87 -2.11
C VAL A 28 4.71 -7.93 -1.75
N ALA A 29 3.85 -7.64 -2.71
CA ALA A 29 2.81 -6.64 -2.55
C ALA A 29 1.51 -7.27 -2.09
N LEU A 30 0.75 -6.53 -1.29
CA LEU A 30 -0.60 -6.90 -0.96
C LEU A 30 -1.50 -6.73 -2.17
N VAL A 31 -2.55 -7.52 -2.23
CA VAL A 31 -3.44 -7.52 -3.39
C VAL A 31 -4.66 -6.62 -3.20
N PHE A 32 -4.68 -5.83 -2.16
CA PHE A 32 -5.79 -4.92 -1.92
C PHE A 32 -5.24 -3.61 -1.36
N PRO A 33 -5.99 -2.51 -1.53
CA PRO A 33 -5.51 -1.21 -1.07
C PRO A 33 -5.62 -1.07 0.43
N VAL A 34 -4.68 -0.34 1.01
CA VAL A 34 -4.68 -0.04 2.44
C VAL A 34 -4.44 1.45 2.63
N CYS A 35 -4.80 1.94 3.80
CA CYS A 35 -4.55 3.32 4.17
C CYS A 35 -3.69 3.36 5.41
N LYS A 36 -2.87 4.37 5.51
CA LYS A 36 -2.10 4.59 6.71
C LYS A 36 -2.92 5.41 7.69
N ASN A 37 -2.98 4.95 8.92
CA ASN A 37 -3.73 5.65 9.96
C ASN A 37 -2.85 5.76 11.20
N GLY A 38 -2.14 6.88 11.29
CA GLY A 38 -1.23 7.05 12.40
C GLY A 38 -0.11 6.05 12.36
N THR A 39 -0.05 5.17 13.31
CA THR A 39 1.02 4.20 13.42
C THR A 39 0.60 2.81 12.93
N TYR A 40 -0.60 2.68 12.40
CA TYR A 40 -1.06 1.37 11.97
C TYR A 40 -1.73 1.49 10.59
N TRP A 41 -2.05 0.35 10.02
CA TRP A 41 -2.63 0.27 8.69
C TRP A 41 -4.05 -0.24 8.77
N VAL A 42 -4.90 0.24 7.87
CA VAL A 42 -6.28 -0.22 7.80
C VAL A 42 -6.59 -0.58 6.37
N ASP A 43 -7.53 -1.50 6.20
CA ASP A 43 -8.05 -1.85 4.88
C ASP A 43 -8.80 -0.64 4.34
N ALA A 44 -8.47 -0.22 3.11
CA ALA A 44 -9.07 0.98 2.55
C ALA A 44 -10.57 0.82 2.31
N ALA A 45 -11.01 -0.40 2.07
CA ALA A 45 -12.43 -0.64 1.79
C ALA A 45 -13.26 -0.79 3.05
N THR A 46 -12.77 -1.54 4.03
CA THR A 46 -13.54 -1.84 5.24
C THR A 46 -13.23 -0.92 6.39
N LYS A 47 -12.10 -0.22 6.32
CA LYS A 47 -11.63 0.67 7.39
C LYS A 47 -11.27 -0.07 8.66
N LYS A 48 -11.03 -1.35 8.57
CA LYS A 48 -10.65 -2.14 9.72
C LYS A 48 -9.14 -2.24 9.81
N PRO A 49 -8.58 -2.20 11.01
CA PRO A 49 -7.14 -2.31 11.16
C PRO A 49 -6.66 -3.69 10.72
N ILE A 50 -5.47 -3.71 10.12
CA ILE A 50 -4.85 -4.95 9.69
C ILE A 50 -3.45 -5.00 10.27
N ASP A 51 -3.01 -6.20 10.56
CA ASP A 51 -1.73 -6.44 11.20
C ASP A 51 -0.68 -6.73 10.14
N ILE A 52 -0.11 -5.67 9.59
CA ILE A 52 0.91 -5.79 8.57
C ILE A 52 2.08 -4.89 8.92
N SER A 53 3.24 -5.22 8.39
CA SER A 53 4.45 -4.44 8.60
C SER A 53 5.13 -4.21 7.27
N PRO A 54 4.55 -3.40 6.41
CA PRO A 54 5.14 -3.17 5.09
C PRO A 54 6.41 -2.34 5.20
N THR A 55 7.27 -2.50 4.22
CA THR A 55 8.49 -1.71 4.16
C THR A 55 8.42 -0.63 3.09
N HIS A 56 7.56 -0.83 2.07
CA HIS A 56 7.47 0.08 0.95
C HIS A 56 6.02 0.27 0.54
N TRP A 57 5.77 1.33 -0.21
CA TRP A 57 4.43 1.66 -0.67
C TRP A 57 4.50 2.34 -2.02
N ARG A 58 3.38 2.37 -2.69
CA ARG A 58 3.19 3.19 -3.88
C ARG A 58 1.70 3.42 -4.03
N THR A 59 1.35 4.34 -4.92
CA THR A 59 -0.06 4.68 -5.11
C THR A 59 -0.83 3.49 -5.65
N TRP A 60 -1.99 3.23 -5.10
CA TRP A 60 -2.86 2.17 -5.59
C TRP A 60 -3.42 2.58 -6.93
N ALA A 61 -3.21 1.76 -7.95
CA ALA A 61 -3.60 2.07 -9.32
C ALA A 61 -4.98 1.51 -9.60
N VAL A 62 -5.96 2.05 -8.91
CA VAL A 62 -7.32 1.49 -8.99
C VAL A 62 -7.99 1.79 -10.31
N ASP A 63 -7.63 2.88 -10.94
CA ASP A 63 -8.28 3.25 -12.20
C ASP A 63 -7.97 2.25 -13.30
N ARG A 64 -6.88 1.52 -13.20
CA ARG A 64 -6.61 0.48 -14.17
C ARG A 64 -7.64 -0.65 -14.08
N SER A 65 -8.06 -0.95 -12.88
CA SER A 65 -9.07 -1.98 -12.69
C SER A 65 -10.40 -1.55 -13.26
N LEU A 66 -10.69 -0.28 -13.16
CA LEU A 66 -11.97 0.22 -13.63
C LEU A 66 -12.06 0.28 -15.13
N LYS A 67 -10.92 0.33 -15.78
CA LYS A 67 -10.89 0.44 -17.23
C LYS A 67 -11.25 -0.85 -17.93
N SER A 68 -11.06 -1.92 -17.26
CA SER A 68 -11.29 -3.22 -17.88
C SER A 68 -12.70 -3.40 -18.35
#